data_182b3657dc458332ec9151a4aedc558b
#
_entry.id   182b3657dc458332ec9151a4aedc558b
#
_cell.length_a   1.000
_cell.length_b   1.000
_cell.length_c   1.000
_cell.angle_alpha   90.00
_cell.angle_beta   90.00
_cell.angle_gamma   90.00
#
_symmetry.space_group_name_H-M   'P 1'
#
loop_
_entity.id
_entity.type
_entity.pdbx_description
1 polymer ?
#
loop_
_entity_poly.entity_id
_entity_poly.type
_entity_poly.pdbx_seq_one_letter_code
_entity_poly.pdbx_strand_id
1 'polypeptide(L)'
;LQAACQKYTIKFCQKRPAEKLISPDVLAKLIAARLDDMNIYFEVELNADGSIKAESDPAMKTLRNWISRFGHAYYESRADHEIKADEDNVHVFYNAIAKYQRYVFIHIPLEECIELKHVPHVEEAAWIDTRNEVEFEQDGDHLRIKLNRQEDGEEFSVYGLRLQLHRPEDD
;
A
#
# COMPACT_ATOMS: atom_id res chain seq x y z
N LEU A 1 6.62 13.46 -24.56
CA LEU A 1 6.95 14.28 -23.40
C LEU A 1 7.87 13.53 -22.43
N GLN A 2 7.51 12.31 -22.02
CA GLN A 2 8.32 11.47 -21.10
C GLN A 2 9.75 11.25 -21.60
N ALA A 3 9.92 10.88 -22.88
CA ALA A 3 11.26 10.70 -23.49
C ALA A 3 12.09 12.00 -23.50
N ALA A 4 11.45 13.16 -23.67
CA ALA A 4 12.12 14.45 -23.58
C ALA A 4 12.57 14.75 -22.14
N CYS A 5 11.74 14.44 -21.14
CA CYS A 5 12.09 14.61 -19.73
C CYS A 5 13.30 13.73 -19.33
N GLN A 6 13.34 12.49 -19.79
CA GLN A 6 14.46 11.58 -19.56
C GLN A 6 15.76 12.11 -20.17
N LYS A 7 15.71 12.61 -21.42
CA LYS A 7 16.87 13.18 -22.11
C LYS A 7 17.52 14.35 -21.36
N TYR A 8 16.71 15.15 -20.67
CA TYR A 8 17.17 16.35 -19.96
C TYR A 8 17.24 16.17 -18.45
N THR A 9 17.16 14.94 -17.96
CA THR A 9 17.16 14.61 -16.52
C THR A 9 16.03 15.34 -15.74
N ILE A 10 14.93 15.63 -16.42
CA ILE A 10 13.74 16.25 -15.82
C ILE A 10 12.86 15.14 -15.27
N LYS A 11 12.52 15.21 -13.99
CA LYS A 11 11.57 14.27 -13.38
C LYS A 11 10.19 14.43 -14.03
N PHE A 12 9.76 13.41 -14.78
CA PHE A 12 8.42 13.36 -15.34
C PHE A 12 7.47 12.77 -14.28
N CYS A 13 6.45 13.52 -13.94
CA CYS A 13 5.42 13.08 -13.02
C CYS A 13 4.09 12.98 -13.78
N GLN A 14 3.66 11.76 -14.03
CA GLN A 14 2.36 11.52 -14.66
C GLN A 14 1.25 11.67 -13.62
N LYS A 15 0.20 12.40 -13.98
CA LYS A 15 -0.94 12.69 -13.11
C LYS A 15 -2.16 11.94 -13.63
N ARG A 16 -2.84 11.20 -12.77
CA ARG A 16 -4.17 10.67 -13.08
C ARG A 16 -5.20 11.81 -13.14
N PRO A 17 -6.26 11.67 -13.94
CA PRO A 17 -7.40 12.57 -13.86
C PRO A 17 -7.94 12.66 -12.43
N ALA A 18 -8.47 13.82 -12.06
CA ALA A 18 -9.13 13.96 -10.76
C ALA A 18 -10.37 13.06 -10.71
N GLU A 19 -10.56 12.40 -9.56
CA GLU A 19 -11.70 11.52 -9.32
C GLU A 19 -12.58 12.08 -8.20
N LYS A 20 -13.89 11.89 -8.32
CA LYS A 20 -14.79 12.30 -7.24
C LYS A 20 -14.59 11.45 -6.00
N LEU A 21 -14.49 12.11 -4.85
CA LEU A 21 -14.34 11.47 -3.54
C LEU A 21 -15.72 11.02 -2.99
N ILE A 22 -16.42 10.19 -3.76
CA ILE A 22 -17.72 9.61 -3.36
C ILE A 22 -17.71 8.08 -3.37
N SER A 23 -16.61 7.48 -3.79
CA SER A 23 -16.49 6.04 -3.97
C SER A 23 -16.11 5.34 -2.67
N PRO A 24 -16.74 4.20 -2.31
CA PRO A 24 -16.24 3.33 -1.23
C PRO A 24 -14.83 2.81 -1.52
N ASP A 25 -14.42 2.77 -2.80
CA ASP A 25 -13.13 2.21 -3.23
C ASP A 25 -11.99 3.23 -3.24
N VAL A 26 -12.05 4.25 -2.40
CA VAL A 26 -11.01 5.29 -2.31
C VAL A 26 -9.61 4.71 -2.04
N LEU A 27 -9.52 3.68 -1.21
CA LEU A 27 -8.25 3.02 -0.89
C LEU A 27 -7.71 2.21 -2.05
N ALA A 28 -8.57 1.48 -2.78
CA ALA A 28 -8.18 0.75 -3.98
C ALA A 28 -7.59 1.69 -5.05
N LYS A 29 -8.21 2.84 -5.26
CA LYS A 29 -7.72 3.88 -6.17
C LYS A 29 -6.38 4.44 -5.72
N LEU A 30 -6.20 4.62 -4.41
CA LEU A 30 -4.95 5.10 -3.83
C LEU A 30 -3.80 4.12 -4.09
N ILE A 31 -4.03 2.82 -3.83
CA ILE A 31 -3.04 1.76 -4.09
C ILE A 31 -2.74 1.64 -5.58
N ALA A 32 -3.77 1.62 -6.45
CA ALA A 32 -3.58 1.55 -7.90
C ALA A 32 -2.75 2.73 -8.45
N ALA A 33 -2.96 3.94 -7.94
CA ALA A 33 -2.13 5.09 -8.32
C ALA A 33 -0.67 4.91 -7.89
N ARG A 34 -0.42 4.33 -6.71
CA ARG A 34 0.92 4.07 -6.22
C ARG A 34 1.64 2.97 -7.02
N LEU A 35 0.92 1.93 -7.46
CA LEU A 35 1.46 0.89 -8.33
C LEU A 35 1.96 1.45 -9.67
N ASP A 36 1.26 2.42 -10.22
CA ASP A 36 1.63 3.09 -11.46
C ASP A 36 2.66 4.24 -11.26
N ASP A 37 3.19 4.42 -10.05
CA ASP A 37 4.04 5.57 -9.64
C ASP A 37 3.41 6.92 -10.00
N MET A 38 2.08 7.01 -9.89
CA MET A 38 1.31 8.21 -10.21
C MET A 38 0.73 8.86 -8.96
N ASN A 39 0.51 10.18 -9.04
CA ASN A 39 -0.28 10.89 -8.05
C ASN A 39 -1.77 10.78 -8.38
N ILE A 40 -2.59 10.68 -7.34
CA ILE A 40 -4.05 10.74 -7.47
C ILE A 40 -4.55 12.04 -6.84
N TYR A 41 -5.60 12.62 -7.44
CA TYR A 41 -6.26 13.82 -6.97
C TYR A 41 -7.74 13.50 -6.81
N PHE A 42 -8.29 13.80 -5.64
CA PHE A 42 -9.71 13.67 -5.37
C PHE A 42 -10.38 15.04 -5.40
N GLU A 43 -11.48 15.13 -6.10
CA GLU A 43 -12.37 16.29 -6.06
C GLU A 43 -13.36 16.15 -4.91
N VAL A 44 -13.43 17.16 -4.07
CA VAL A 44 -14.34 17.22 -2.93
C VAL A 44 -15.31 18.36 -3.17
N GLU A 45 -16.61 18.04 -3.21
CA GLU A 45 -17.64 19.05 -3.31
C GLU A 45 -17.93 19.71 -1.97
N LEU A 46 -18.06 21.03 -1.98
CA LEU A 46 -18.36 21.82 -0.78
C LEU A 46 -19.79 22.38 -0.84
N ASN A 47 -20.38 22.57 0.32
CA ASN A 47 -21.58 23.35 0.52
C ASN A 47 -21.28 24.86 0.45
N ALA A 48 -22.31 25.69 0.35
CA ALA A 48 -22.15 27.14 0.30
C ALA A 48 -21.47 27.75 1.52
N ASP A 49 -21.52 27.09 2.67
CA ASP A 49 -20.84 27.46 3.92
C ASP A 49 -19.39 26.98 4.03
N GLY A 50 -18.88 26.28 3.00
CA GLY A 50 -17.54 25.71 2.94
C GLY A 50 -17.40 24.34 3.63
N SER A 51 -18.46 23.78 4.17
CA SER A 51 -18.43 22.41 4.69
C SER A 51 -18.41 21.38 3.56
N ILE A 52 -17.85 20.19 3.83
CA ILE A 52 -17.82 19.09 2.87
C ILE A 52 -19.24 18.53 2.69
N LYS A 53 -19.65 18.27 1.46
CA LYS A 53 -20.93 17.62 1.18
C LYS A 53 -20.99 16.23 1.82
N ALA A 54 -22.15 15.86 2.35
CA ALA A 54 -22.39 14.60 3.03
C ALA A 54 -22.01 13.36 2.19
N GLU A 55 -22.08 13.44 0.87
CA GLU A 55 -21.72 12.37 -0.05
C GLU A 55 -20.22 12.04 -0.03
N SER A 56 -19.36 13.03 0.23
CA SER A 56 -17.89 12.86 0.29
C SER A 56 -17.38 12.55 1.69
N ASP A 57 -18.15 12.80 2.73
CA ASP A 57 -17.72 12.69 4.13
C ASP A 57 -17.28 11.26 4.53
N PRO A 58 -18.02 10.18 4.18
CA PRO A 58 -17.60 8.81 4.52
C PRO A 58 -16.26 8.43 3.89
N ALA A 59 -16.04 8.75 2.61
CA ALA A 59 -14.80 8.44 1.93
C ALA A 59 -13.62 9.26 2.48
N MET A 60 -13.84 10.53 2.82
CA MET A 60 -12.85 11.38 3.47
C MET A 60 -12.46 10.85 4.85
N LYS A 61 -13.44 10.39 5.63
CA LYS A 61 -13.20 9.80 6.95
C LYS A 61 -12.39 8.50 6.83
N THR A 62 -12.77 7.60 5.92
CA THR A 62 -12.05 6.37 5.65
C THR A 62 -10.60 6.67 5.25
N LEU A 63 -10.40 7.59 4.30
CA LEU A 63 -9.06 7.98 3.85
C LEU A 63 -8.21 8.55 4.99
N ARG A 64 -8.77 9.44 5.81
CA ARG A 64 -8.08 10.02 6.99
C ARG A 64 -7.65 8.93 7.97
N ASN A 65 -8.59 8.03 8.33
CA ASN A 65 -8.32 6.98 9.29
C ASN A 65 -7.27 5.99 8.76
N TRP A 66 -7.37 5.62 7.48
CA TRP A 66 -6.40 4.75 6.85
C TRP A 66 -5.00 5.38 6.79
N ILE A 67 -4.90 6.63 6.34
CA ILE A 67 -3.62 7.36 6.26
C ILE A 67 -3.01 7.55 7.65
N SER A 68 -3.80 7.73 8.70
CA SER A 68 -3.25 7.83 10.06
C SER A 68 -2.54 6.56 10.54
N ARG A 69 -2.92 5.39 10.01
CA ARG A 69 -2.36 4.08 10.38
C ARG A 69 -1.28 3.62 9.39
N PHE A 70 -1.52 3.76 8.09
CA PHE A 70 -0.69 3.20 7.01
C PHE A 70 0.12 4.26 6.25
N GLY A 71 -0.09 5.54 6.54
CA GLY A 71 0.44 6.64 5.71
C GLY A 71 1.96 6.64 5.58
N HIS A 72 2.71 6.32 6.63
CA HIS A 72 4.16 6.25 6.56
C HIS A 72 4.62 5.21 5.53
N ALA A 73 4.05 4.00 5.60
CA ALA A 73 4.37 2.95 4.65
C ALA A 73 3.95 3.32 3.21
N TYR A 74 2.78 3.93 3.06
CA TYR A 74 2.29 4.39 1.77
C TYR A 74 3.18 5.47 1.14
N TYR A 75 3.59 6.50 1.91
CA TYR A 75 4.39 7.60 1.38
C TYR A 75 5.83 7.22 1.07
N GLU A 76 6.41 6.31 1.83
CA GLU A 76 7.78 5.84 1.65
C GLU A 76 7.92 4.76 0.59
N SER A 77 6.81 4.17 0.15
CA SER A 77 6.81 3.01 -0.75
C SER A 77 6.89 3.37 -2.23
N ARG A 78 7.41 2.41 -3.00
CA ARG A 78 7.35 2.33 -4.46
C ARG A 78 6.98 0.91 -4.86
N ALA A 79 6.34 0.75 -6.01
CA ALA A 79 5.98 -0.58 -6.51
C ALA A 79 7.22 -1.48 -6.63
N ASP A 80 7.14 -2.67 -6.05
CA ASP A 80 8.16 -3.70 -6.21
C ASP A 80 7.77 -4.58 -7.41
N HIS A 81 8.63 -4.61 -8.43
CA HIS A 81 8.38 -5.39 -9.64
C HIS A 81 9.13 -6.72 -9.64
N GLU A 82 9.98 -6.97 -8.65
CA GLU A 82 10.77 -8.19 -8.52
C GLU A 82 9.98 -9.25 -7.75
N ILE A 83 9.41 -8.90 -6.60
CA ILE A 83 8.57 -9.79 -5.80
C ILE A 83 7.20 -9.94 -6.45
N LYS A 84 6.72 -11.18 -6.55
CA LYS A 84 5.43 -11.52 -7.15
C LYS A 84 4.51 -12.13 -6.13
N ALA A 85 3.27 -11.68 -6.10
CA ALA A 85 2.18 -12.34 -5.39
C ALA A 85 1.42 -13.25 -6.36
N ASP A 86 0.89 -14.35 -5.86
CA ASP A 86 0.04 -15.26 -6.65
C ASP A 86 -1.41 -14.73 -6.71
N GLU A 87 -1.81 -13.91 -5.75
CA GLU A 87 -3.15 -13.34 -5.65
C GLU A 87 -3.22 -11.93 -6.28
N ASP A 88 -4.27 -11.67 -7.06
CA ASP A 88 -4.46 -10.38 -7.75
C ASP A 88 -4.76 -9.20 -6.80
N ASN A 89 -5.21 -9.51 -5.56
CA ASN A 89 -5.53 -8.51 -4.54
C ASN A 89 -4.36 -8.19 -3.60
N VAL A 90 -3.16 -8.73 -3.87
CA VAL A 90 -1.94 -8.55 -3.07
C VAL A 90 -0.92 -7.74 -3.87
N HIS A 91 -0.44 -6.65 -3.29
CA HIS A 91 0.47 -5.73 -3.95
C HIS A 91 1.71 -5.47 -3.10
N VAL A 92 2.89 -5.69 -3.67
CA VAL A 92 4.16 -5.55 -2.97
C VAL A 92 4.83 -4.23 -3.35
N PHE A 93 5.38 -3.57 -2.33
CA PHE A 93 6.12 -2.32 -2.45
C PHE A 93 7.43 -2.41 -1.68
N TYR A 94 8.47 -1.76 -2.19
CA TYR A 94 9.69 -1.57 -1.43
C TYR A 94 9.71 -0.20 -0.75
N ASN A 95 10.35 -0.11 0.42
CA ASN A 95 10.60 1.17 1.07
C ASN A 95 11.76 1.88 0.35
N ALA A 96 11.50 3.07 -0.20
CA ALA A 96 12.48 3.83 -0.96
C ALA A 96 13.63 4.39 -0.09
N ILE A 97 13.42 4.47 1.23
CA ILE A 97 14.39 4.98 2.22
C ILE A 97 15.09 3.80 2.90
N ALA A 98 14.32 2.91 3.53
CA ALA A 98 14.82 1.72 4.22
C ALA A 98 14.71 0.49 3.29
N LYS A 99 15.72 0.28 2.43
CA LYS A 99 15.72 -0.71 1.35
C LYS A 99 15.52 -2.17 1.80
N TYR A 100 15.75 -2.47 3.07
CA TYR A 100 15.53 -3.77 3.69
C TYR A 100 14.08 -3.98 4.16
N GLN A 101 13.17 -3.03 3.91
CA GLN A 101 11.76 -3.18 4.21
C GLN A 101 10.93 -3.35 2.95
N ARG A 102 9.93 -4.24 3.06
CA ARG A 102 8.86 -4.37 2.08
C ARG A 102 7.52 -4.12 2.76
N TYR A 103 6.60 -3.56 2.00
CA TYR A 103 5.22 -3.39 2.41
C TYR A 103 4.33 -4.20 1.49
N VAL A 104 3.40 -4.96 2.07
CA VAL A 104 2.45 -5.77 1.31
C VAL A 104 1.06 -5.23 1.60
N PHE A 105 0.44 -4.56 0.63
CA PHE A 105 -0.95 -4.11 0.75
C PHE A 105 -1.89 -5.14 0.16
N ILE A 106 -2.92 -5.48 0.94
CA ILE A 106 -3.85 -6.58 0.66
C ILE A 106 -5.27 -6.02 0.67
N HIS A 107 -5.98 -6.17 -0.45
CA HIS A 107 -7.39 -5.84 -0.52
C HIS A 107 -8.24 -6.96 0.06
N ILE A 108 -9.35 -6.59 0.70
CA ILE A 108 -10.34 -7.60 1.15
C ILE A 108 -11.03 -8.29 -0.04
N PRO A 109 -11.48 -9.54 0.11
CA PRO A 109 -11.39 -10.35 1.31
C PRO A 109 -9.96 -10.78 1.62
N LEU A 110 -9.63 -10.89 2.93
CA LEU A 110 -8.35 -11.47 3.33
C LEU A 110 -8.47 -12.98 3.28
N GLU A 111 -7.56 -13.61 2.57
CA GLU A 111 -7.40 -15.07 2.57
C GLU A 111 -6.76 -15.56 3.88
N GLU A 112 -6.75 -16.84 4.15
CA GLU A 112 -6.05 -17.40 5.31
C GLU A 112 -4.53 -17.25 5.19
N CYS A 113 -4.01 -17.34 3.98
CA CYS A 113 -2.60 -17.20 3.65
C CYS A 113 -2.43 -16.44 2.34
N ILE A 114 -1.29 -15.81 2.17
CA ILE A 114 -0.79 -15.29 0.90
C ILE A 114 0.57 -15.91 0.56
N GLU A 115 0.89 -15.99 -0.72
CA GLU A 115 2.14 -16.53 -1.22
C GLU A 115 2.88 -15.51 -2.07
N LEU A 116 4.16 -15.27 -1.72
CA LEU A 116 5.03 -14.36 -2.44
C LEU A 116 6.25 -15.11 -2.97
N LYS A 117 6.68 -14.78 -4.19
CA LYS A 117 7.85 -15.36 -4.87
C LYS A 117 8.94 -14.32 -5.10
N HIS A 118 10.18 -14.79 -5.20
CA HIS A 118 11.37 -13.96 -5.35
C HIS A 118 11.61 -13.01 -4.18
N VAL A 119 11.26 -13.48 -2.97
CA VAL A 119 11.43 -12.72 -1.73
C VAL A 119 12.81 -13.01 -1.14
N PRO A 120 13.65 -11.98 -0.89
CA PRO A 120 14.86 -12.16 -0.09
C PRO A 120 14.54 -12.69 1.30
N HIS A 121 15.55 -13.18 2.03
CA HIS A 121 15.35 -13.69 3.37
C HIS A 121 14.64 -12.68 4.29
N VAL A 122 13.53 -13.11 4.89
CA VAL A 122 12.68 -12.33 5.79
C VAL A 122 12.98 -12.70 7.24
N GLU A 123 13.22 -11.71 8.07
CA GLU A 123 13.46 -11.88 9.51
C GLU A 123 12.20 -11.67 10.33
N GLU A 124 11.34 -10.75 9.90
CA GLU A 124 10.13 -10.36 10.63
C GLU A 124 9.01 -10.01 9.67
N ALA A 125 7.79 -10.42 10.00
CA ALA A 125 6.56 -9.98 9.34
C ALA A 125 5.58 -9.49 10.40
N ALA A 126 4.99 -8.31 10.19
CA ALA A 126 4.03 -7.74 11.13
C ALA A 126 2.99 -6.87 10.42
N TRP A 127 1.79 -6.77 11.01
CA TRP A 127 0.78 -5.79 10.57
C TRP A 127 1.28 -4.36 10.81
N ILE A 128 1.09 -3.46 9.83
CA ILE A 128 1.60 -2.09 9.92
C ILE A 128 0.90 -1.29 11.02
N ASP A 129 -0.41 -1.45 11.14
CA ASP A 129 -1.27 -0.67 12.03
C ASP A 129 -1.24 -1.15 13.48
N THR A 130 -1.30 -2.45 13.72
CA THR A 130 -1.33 -3.04 15.06
C THR A 130 0.05 -3.40 15.58
N ARG A 131 1.03 -3.59 14.68
CA ARG A 131 2.38 -4.11 14.94
C ARG A 131 2.40 -5.54 15.49
N ASN A 132 1.28 -6.25 15.39
CA ASN A 132 1.24 -7.66 15.74
C ASN A 132 2.02 -8.46 14.72
N GLU A 133 2.89 -9.33 15.22
CA GLU A 133 3.64 -10.27 14.39
C GLU A 133 2.71 -11.23 13.65
N VAL A 134 3.14 -11.66 12.49
CA VAL A 134 2.43 -12.60 11.62
C VAL A 134 3.32 -13.81 11.40
N GLU A 135 2.73 -15.00 11.53
CA GLU A 135 3.45 -16.23 11.23
C GLU A 135 3.72 -16.35 9.74
N PHE A 136 4.93 -16.75 9.40
CA PHE A 136 5.31 -17.04 8.02
C PHE A 136 6.25 -18.24 7.93
N GLU A 137 6.29 -18.85 6.76
CA GLU A 137 7.22 -19.92 6.39
C GLU A 137 7.95 -19.49 5.12
N GLN A 138 9.28 -19.64 5.09
CA GLN A 138 10.07 -19.31 3.92
C GLN A 138 10.90 -20.52 3.47
N ASP A 139 10.77 -20.89 2.19
CA ASP A 139 11.59 -21.90 1.52
C ASP A 139 12.31 -21.27 0.32
N GLY A 140 13.61 -21.03 0.49
CA GLY A 140 14.38 -20.28 -0.50
C GLY A 140 13.85 -18.87 -0.70
N ASP A 141 13.39 -18.56 -1.91
CA ASP A 141 12.80 -17.28 -2.28
C ASP A 141 11.25 -17.27 -2.25
N HIS A 142 10.65 -18.35 -1.76
CA HIS A 142 9.21 -18.49 -1.65
C HIS A 142 8.75 -18.26 -0.21
N LEU A 143 7.87 -17.28 0.00
CA LEU A 143 7.38 -16.87 1.31
C LEU A 143 5.88 -17.08 1.39
N ARG A 144 5.43 -17.83 2.41
CA ARG A 144 4.03 -18.02 2.74
C ARG A 144 3.72 -17.34 4.06
N ILE A 145 2.72 -16.45 4.08
CA ILE A 145 2.33 -15.67 5.25
C ILE A 145 0.91 -16.02 5.66
N LYS A 146 0.69 -16.32 6.95
CA LYS A 146 -0.65 -16.57 7.51
C LYS A 146 -1.29 -15.25 7.93
N LEU A 147 -2.47 -14.94 7.39
CA LEU A 147 -3.18 -13.67 7.64
C LEU A 147 -4.17 -13.77 8.81
N ASN A 148 -3.70 -14.13 9.99
CA ASN A 148 -4.50 -14.18 11.20
C ASN A 148 -4.64 -12.76 11.81
N ARG A 149 -5.53 -11.96 11.23
CA ARG A 149 -5.83 -10.64 11.73
C ARG A 149 -6.91 -10.69 12.81
N GLN A 150 -6.63 -10.05 13.96
CA GLN A 150 -7.67 -9.77 14.96
C GLN A 150 -8.45 -8.52 14.55
N GLU A 151 -9.78 -8.60 14.58
CA GLU A 151 -10.65 -7.46 14.32
C GLU A 151 -10.50 -6.41 15.42
N ASP A 152 -10.20 -5.17 15.03
CA ASP A 152 -10.03 -4.03 15.92
C ASP A 152 -11.21 -3.04 15.88
N GLY A 153 -12.34 -3.47 15.31
CA GLY A 153 -13.58 -2.70 15.23
C GLY A 153 -13.64 -1.63 14.15
N GLU A 154 -12.57 -1.40 13.39
CA GLU A 154 -12.56 -0.54 12.22
C GLU A 154 -12.17 -1.36 10.98
N GLU A 155 -13.07 -1.41 10.01
CA GLU A 155 -12.91 -2.21 8.81
C GLU A 155 -12.44 -1.34 7.63
N PHE A 156 -11.29 -1.71 7.04
CA PHE A 156 -10.77 -1.09 5.81
C PHE A 156 -10.87 -2.06 4.64
N SER A 157 -11.00 -1.52 3.44
CA SER A 157 -10.90 -2.32 2.21
C SER A 157 -9.47 -2.71 1.84
N VAL A 158 -8.45 -2.16 2.52
CA VAL A 158 -7.03 -2.46 2.30
C VAL A 158 -6.31 -2.47 3.63
N TYR A 159 -5.54 -3.53 3.86
CA TYR A 159 -4.63 -3.68 5.01
C TYR A 159 -3.20 -3.77 4.54
N GLY A 160 -2.24 -3.61 5.44
CA GLY A 160 -0.82 -3.63 5.10
C GLY A 160 0.01 -4.44 6.08
N LEU A 161 0.94 -5.24 5.53
CA LEU A 161 2.02 -5.89 6.26
C LEU A 161 3.34 -5.19 6.00
N ARG A 162 4.21 -5.22 6.99
CA ARG A 162 5.63 -4.89 6.86
C ARG A 162 6.44 -6.18 6.94
N LEU A 163 7.31 -6.39 5.96
CA LEU A 163 8.34 -7.42 5.99
C LEU A 163 9.69 -6.75 6.23
N GLN A 164 10.41 -7.24 7.21
CA GLN A 164 11.79 -6.87 7.49
C GLN A 164 12.69 -7.91 6.85
N LEU A 165 13.49 -7.49 5.88
CA LEU A 165 14.46 -8.34 5.22
C LEU A 165 15.77 -8.37 6.01
N HIS A 166 16.51 -9.47 5.87
CA HIS A 166 17.86 -9.59 6.40
C HIS A 166 18.77 -8.48 5.86
N ARG A 167 19.62 -7.93 6.72
CA ARG A 167 20.61 -6.94 6.36
C ARG A 167 21.99 -7.60 6.31
N PRO A 168 22.75 -7.42 5.21
CA PRO A 168 24.11 -7.94 5.13
C PRO A 168 25.05 -7.41 6.23
N GLU A 169 24.64 -6.36 6.92
CA GLU A 169 25.41 -5.74 8.02
C GLU A 169 25.19 -6.49 9.36
N ASP A 170 24.21 -7.39 9.43
CA ASP A 170 23.85 -8.16 10.62
C ASP A 170 24.55 -9.55 10.63
N ASP A 171 25.35 -9.89 9.57
CA ASP A 171 26.26 -11.01 9.48
C ASP A 171 27.61 -10.67 10.16
#